data_502c4a52ff68655892efb62765821fef
#
_entry.id   502c4a52ff68655892efb62765821fef
#
_cell.length_a   1.000
_cell.length_b   1.000
_cell.length_c   1.000
_cell.angle_alpha   90.00
_cell.angle_beta   90.00
_cell.angle_gamma   90.00
#
_symmetry.space_group_name_H-M   'P 1'
#
loop_
_entity.id
_entity.type
_entity.pdbx_description
1 polymer ?
#
loop_
_entity_poly.entity_id
_entity_poly.type
_entity_poly.pdbx_seq_one_letter_code
_entity_poly.pdbx_strand_id
1 'polypeptide(L)'
;MADQVLPTPKYPLGYSESEHRRLITQSRFYGDLTERVFRLAGLQPGMSVLDVGCGAGDVSFLAAALVGPTGSVLGVDRATESIALAQQRARVAGLRQVAFQEGEFATLELDRPVDALVGRLVLMYLPDPAATLGHLLRFVRPGGLVIFQEMEMSMARSVPPVPLFQTCRDWICETFRRAGFETDMGSRLFPTFLEAGLDRPEMILDGRVEGGTGSPAYEIVAQTVRSLLPMMERLGVAAATAVQVDTLGSRLEAEVVSRGGVVILPPLVGAWARKSR
;
A
#
# COMPACT_ATOMS: atom_id res chain seq x y z
N MET A 1 14.82 -18.97 21.12
CA MET A 1 15.32 -18.92 19.73
C MET A 1 15.02 -17.52 19.24
N ALA A 2 16.04 -16.74 18.87
CA ALA A 2 15.83 -15.40 18.36
C ALA A 2 15.09 -15.50 17.01
N ASP A 3 13.89 -14.89 16.92
CA ASP A 3 13.12 -14.76 15.70
C ASP A 3 13.99 -14.03 14.66
N GLN A 4 14.54 -14.78 13.71
CA GLN A 4 15.21 -14.19 12.56
C GLN A 4 14.11 -13.67 11.63
N VAL A 5 13.78 -12.39 11.75
CA VAL A 5 13.02 -11.70 10.69
C VAL A 5 13.88 -11.75 9.43
N LEU A 6 13.38 -12.43 8.40
CA LEU A 6 14.08 -12.55 7.12
C LEU A 6 14.28 -11.16 6.50
N PRO A 7 15.40 -10.91 5.82
CA PRO A 7 15.63 -9.62 5.17
C PRO A 7 14.53 -9.33 4.14
N THR A 8 13.95 -8.15 4.23
CA THR A 8 12.86 -7.73 3.33
C THR A 8 13.37 -7.67 1.88
N PRO A 9 12.69 -8.29 0.93
CA PRO A 9 13.07 -8.24 -0.48
C PRO A 9 13.12 -6.79 -1.00
N LYS A 10 13.95 -6.55 -2.02
CA LYS A 10 14.02 -5.23 -2.64
C LYS A 10 12.66 -4.87 -3.25
N TYR A 11 12.19 -3.63 -2.99
CA TYR A 11 10.90 -3.14 -3.49
C TYR A 11 10.84 -3.23 -5.04
N PRO A 12 9.80 -3.85 -5.61
CA PRO A 12 9.77 -4.22 -7.02
C PRO A 12 9.63 -3.03 -7.97
N LEU A 13 9.01 -1.94 -7.51
CA LEU A 13 8.71 -0.76 -8.33
C LEU A 13 9.84 0.28 -8.30
N GLY A 14 10.87 0.08 -7.44
CA GLY A 14 12.01 0.99 -7.30
C GLY A 14 11.67 2.28 -6.54
N TYR A 15 12.57 3.28 -6.59
CA TYR A 15 12.45 4.53 -5.83
C TYR A 15 12.72 5.76 -6.71
N SER A 16 12.42 5.67 -8.00
CA SER A 16 12.62 6.76 -8.96
C SER A 16 11.61 7.91 -8.74
N GLU A 17 11.90 9.08 -9.30
CA GLU A 17 10.97 10.22 -9.28
C GLU A 17 9.62 9.89 -9.93
N SER A 18 9.64 9.07 -10.99
CA SER A 18 8.42 8.56 -11.63
C SER A 18 7.61 7.67 -10.68
N GLU A 19 8.29 6.83 -9.89
CA GLU A 19 7.62 6.00 -8.88
C GLU A 19 7.02 6.84 -7.76
N HIS A 20 7.73 7.86 -7.28
CA HIS A 20 7.17 8.78 -6.29
C HIS A 20 5.92 9.51 -6.79
N ARG A 21 5.91 9.95 -8.06
CA ARG A 21 4.71 10.52 -8.69
C ARG A 21 3.57 9.52 -8.78
N ARG A 22 3.87 8.28 -9.13
CA ARG A 22 2.89 7.19 -9.16
C ARG A 22 2.28 6.96 -7.77
N LEU A 23 3.11 6.88 -6.72
CA LEU A 23 2.65 6.69 -5.33
C LEU A 23 1.71 7.81 -4.89
N ILE A 24 2.05 9.07 -5.22
CA ILE A 24 1.18 10.24 -4.90
C ILE A 24 -0.15 10.13 -5.67
N THR A 25 -0.14 9.75 -6.94
CA THR A 25 -1.36 9.57 -7.74
C THR A 25 -2.22 8.43 -7.17
N GLN A 26 -1.61 7.29 -6.87
CA GLN A 26 -2.27 6.15 -6.25
C GLN A 26 -2.85 6.52 -4.88
N SER A 27 -2.13 7.31 -4.09
CA SER A 27 -2.60 7.73 -2.78
C SER A 27 -3.83 8.62 -2.86
N ARG A 28 -3.89 9.54 -3.82
CA ARG A 28 -5.09 10.37 -4.07
C ARG A 28 -6.27 9.51 -4.50
N PHE A 29 -6.01 8.45 -5.25
CA PHE A 29 -7.05 7.53 -5.73
C PHE A 29 -7.64 6.67 -4.61
N TYR A 30 -6.83 6.22 -3.65
CA TYR A 30 -7.24 5.33 -2.56
C TYR A 30 -7.37 6.05 -1.20
N GLY A 31 -7.09 7.35 -1.13
CA GLY A 31 -6.96 8.07 0.14
C GLY A 31 -8.21 8.04 1.01
N ASP A 32 -9.38 8.27 0.42
CA ASP A 32 -10.68 8.24 1.10
C ASP A 32 -11.05 6.84 1.59
N LEU A 33 -10.66 5.79 0.86
CA LEU A 33 -10.85 4.40 1.29
C LEU A 33 -9.98 4.09 2.53
N THR A 34 -8.75 4.61 2.56
CA THR A 34 -7.87 4.46 3.72
C THR A 34 -8.39 5.26 4.92
N GLU A 35 -8.83 6.49 4.72
CA GLU A 35 -9.44 7.30 5.77
C GLU A 35 -10.67 6.61 6.37
N ARG A 36 -11.51 6.00 5.54
CA ARG A 36 -12.67 5.23 5.99
C ARG A 36 -12.27 4.08 6.91
N VAL A 37 -11.25 3.30 6.54
CA VAL A 37 -10.74 2.20 7.37
C VAL A 37 -10.24 2.72 8.72
N PHE A 38 -9.47 3.82 8.74
CA PHE A 38 -8.96 4.42 9.97
C PHE A 38 -10.09 4.88 10.90
N ARG A 39 -11.15 5.48 10.35
CA ARG A 39 -12.33 5.88 11.13
C ARG A 39 -13.10 4.70 11.68
N LEU A 40 -13.31 3.64 10.89
CA LEU A 40 -13.98 2.41 11.33
C LEU A 40 -13.19 1.69 12.43
N ALA A 41 -11.87 1.64 12.30
CA ALA A 41 -10.98 1.07 13.31
C ALA A 41 -10.96 1.87 14.62
N GLY A 42 -11.40 3.13 14.60
CA GLY A 42 -11.47 3.99 15.76
C GLY A 42 -10.19 4.78 16.03
N LEU A 43 -9.45 5.17 14.98
CA LEU A 43 -8.35 6.13 15.09
C LEU A 43 -8.93 7.49 15.51
N GLN A 44 -8.41 8.09 16.58
CA GLN A 44 -9.00 9.26 17.25
C GLN A 44 -7.98 10.38 17.48
N PRO A 45 -8.46 11.63 17.66
CA PRO A 45 -7.60 12.75 18.05
C PRO A 45 -6.75 12.44 19.31
N GLY A 46 -5.52 12.89 19.29
CA GLY A 46 -4.55 12.73 20.39
C GLY A 46 -3.78 11.40 20.37
N MET A 47 -4.12 10.44 19.52
CA MET A 47 -3.40 9.18 19.41
C MET A 47 -2.00 9.35 18.82
N SER A 48 -1.06 8.51 19.29
CA SER A 48 0.25 8.29 18.69
C SER A 48 0.18 7.13 17.69
N VAL A 49 0.73 7.32 16.48
CA VAL A 49 0.64 6.37 15.38
C VAL A 49 2.03 6.01 14.85
N LEU A 50 2.26 4.73 14.63
CA LEU A 50 3.39 4.22 13.85
C LEU A 50 2.88 3.78 12.47
N ASP A 51 3.36 4.42 11.41
CA ASP A 51 3.07 4.07 10.01
C ASP A 51 4.27 3.32 9.44
N VAL A 52 4.14 2.02 9.21
CA VAL A 52 5.20 1.16 8.70
C VAL A 52 5.13 1.04 7.18
N GLY A 53 6.30 1.16 6.50
CA GLY A 53 6.36 1.22 5.05
C GLY A 53 5.72 2.51 4.51
N CYS A 54 5.97 3.64 5.18
CA CYS A 54 5.27 4.90 4.93
C CYS A 54 5.52 5.51 3.55
N GLY A 55 6.55 5.06 2.82
CA GLY A 55 6.92 5.60 1.50
C GLY A 55 7.05 7.13 1.52
N ALA A 56 6.35 7.81 0.62
CA ALA A 56 6.33 9.27 0.52
C ALA A 56 5.45 9.97 1.58
N GLY A 57 4.95 9.24 2.60
CA GLY A 57 4.23 9.76 3.75
C GLY A 57 2.72 9.93 3.58
N ASP A 58 2.13 9.44 2.51
CA ASP A 58 0.71 9.69 2.21
C ASP A 58 -0.23 9.14 3.29
N VAL A 59 0.02 7.93 3.78
CA VAL A 59 -0.76 7.32 4.88
C VAL A 59 -0.50 8.04 6.19
N SER A 60 0.75 8.41 6.46
CA SER A 60 1.12 9.23 7.63
C SER A 60 0.38 10.56 7.67
N PHE A 61 0.20 11.24 6.52
CA PHE A 61 -0.54 12.51 6.46
C PHE A 61 -2.04 12.32 6.71
N LEU A 62 -2.64 11.23 6.21
CA LEU A 62 -4.03 10.89 6.52
C LEU A 62 -4.20 10.60 8.02
N ALA A 63 -3.30 9.82 8.60
CA ALA A 63 -3.32 9.55 10.04
C ALA A 63 -3.17 10.85 10.84
N ALA A 64 -2.23 11.74 10.44
CA ALA A 64 -2.00 13.02 11.11
C ALA A 64 -3.23 13.94 11.07
N ALA A 65 -3.98 13.95 9.96
CA ALA A 65 -5.22 14.69 9.86
C ALA A 65 -6.29 14.18 10.86
N LEU A 66 -6.34 12.87 11.10
CA LEU A 66 -7.29 12.26 12.02
C LEU A 66 -6.90 12.40 13.49
N VAL A 67 -5.61 12.23 13.82
CA VAL A 67 -5.15 12.38 15.21
C VAL A 67 -4.99 13.82 15.64
N GLY A 68 -4.97 14.74 14.68
CA GLY A 68 -4.93 16.19 14.95
C GLY A 68 -3.61 16.67 15.57
N PRO A 69 -3.56 17.95 16.01
CA PRO A 69 -2.32 18.57 16.48
C PRO A 69 -1.84 18.08 17.87
N THR A 70 -2.71 17.39 18.62
CA THR A 70 -2.36 16.79 19.93
C THR A 70 -1.90 15.35 19.82
N GLY A 71 -2.07 14.72 18.65
CA GLY A 71 -1.54 13.40 18.33
C GLY A 71 -0.14 13.47 17.76
N SER A 72 0.42 12.32 17.39
CA SER A 72 1.71 12.22 16.73
C SER A 72 1.73 11.06 15.72
N VAL A 73 2.50 11.21 14.65
CA VAL A 73 2.71 10.14 13.66
C VAL A 73 4.20 9.99 13.41
N LEU A 74 4.70 8.77 13.52
CA LEU A 74 6.02 8.38 13.06
C LEU A 74 5.87 7.47 11.84
N GLY A 75 6.32 7.94 10.68
CA GLY A 75 6.44 7.13 9.48
C GLY A 75 7.82 6.49 9.40
N VAL A 76 7.88 5.18 9.13
CA VAL A 76 9.12 4.44 8.97
C VAL A 76 9.15 3.76 7.61
N ASP A 77 10.24 3.94 6.87
CA ASP A 77 10.52 3.25 5.62
C ASP A 77 12.02 3.01 5.48
N ARG A 78 12.40 1.98 4.75
CA ARG A 78 13.82 1.67 4.49
C ARG A 78 14.43 2.51 3.37
N ALA A 79 13.59 3.17 2.55
CA ALA A 79 14.04 3.94 1.38
C ALA A 79 14.39 5.37 1.78
N THR A 80 15.68 5.68 1.82
CA THR A 80 16.21 7.02 2.15
C THR A 80 15.56 8.12 1.30
N GLU A 81 15.39 7.89 -0.01
CA GLU A 81 14.79 8.84 -0.94
C GLU A 81 13.31 9.11 -0.62
N SER A 82 12.57 8.07 -0.26
CA SER A 82 11.16 8.18 0.14
C SER A 82 11.02 8.97 1.43
N ILE A 83 11.87 8.70 2.41
CA ILE A 83 11.92 9.42 3.69
C ILE A 83 12.26 10.89 3.48
N ALA A 84 13.26 11.20 2.65
CA ALA A 84 13.63 12.59 2.33
C ALA A 84 12.45 13.35 1.70
N LEU A 85 11.74 12.71 0.77
CA LEU A 85 10.55 13.28 0.14
C LEU A 85 9.42 13.48 1.16
N ALA A 86 9.14 12.50 2.01
CA ALA A 86 8.11 12.58 3.04
C ALA A 86 8.40 13.72 4.03
N GLN A 87 9.65 13.86 4.49
CA GLN A 87 10.09 14.95 5.35
C GLN A 87 9.94 16.33 4.68
N GLN A 88 10.29 16.44 3.41
CA GLN A 88 10.10 17.67 2.64
C GLN A 88 8.61 18.04 2.55
N ARG A 89 7.75 17.08 2.21
CA ARG A 89 6.29 17.27 2.12
C ARG A 89 5.69 17.69 3.46
N ALA A 90 6.10 17.06 4.57
CA ALA A 90 5.65 17.44 5.92
C ALA A 90 6.03 18.89 6.27
N ARG A 91 7.27 19.30 5.97
CA ARG A 91 7.72 20.69 6.19
C ARG A 91 6.91 21.69 5.37
N VAL A 92 6.68 21.42 4.09
CA VAL A 92 5.86 22.29 3.21
C VAL A 92 4.43 22.40 3.70
N ALA A 93 3.85 21.30 4.21
CA ALA A 93 2.50 21.27 4.75
C ALA A 93 2.39 21.81 6.21
N GLY A 94 3.51 22.15 6.85
CA GLY A 94 3.55 22.64 8.23
C GLY A 94 3.13 21.62 9.29
N LEU A 95 3.22 20.33 9.00
CA LEU A 95 2.78 19.23 9.88
C LEU A 95 3.84 18.92 10.94
N ARG A 96 3.79 19.60 12.09
CA ARG A 96 4.77 19.46 13.18
C ARG A 96 4.62 18.16 13.96
N GLN A 97 3.44 17.55 13.94
CA GLN A 97 3.13 16.29 14.63
C GLN A 97 3.54 15.04 13.83
N VAL A 98 4.15 15.21 12.65
CA VAL A 98 4.59 14.10 11.81
C VAL A 98 6.11 14.09 11.74
N ALA A 99 6.69 12.93 12.04
CA ALA A 99 8.11 12.65 11.86
C ALA A 99 8.31 11.46 10.93
N PHE A 100 9.47 11.41 10.27
CA PHE A 100 9.83 10.30 9.38
C PHE A 100 11.25 9.82 9.70
N GLN A 101 11.41 8.51 9.74
CA GLN A 101 12.67 7.85 10.06
C GLN A 101 12.98 6.76 9.06
N GLU A 102 14.21 6.71 8.58
CA GLU A 102 14.72 5.56 7.84
C GLU A 102 14.94 4.39 8.81
N GLY A 103 14.49 3.20 8.45
CA GLY A 103 14.71 2.03 9.30
C GLY A 103 14.09 0.76 8.73
N GLU A 104 14.67 -0.36 9.14
CA GLU A 104 14.15 -1.71 8.88
C GLU A 104 13.29 -2.16 10.06
N PHE A 105 12.21 -2.90 9.80
CA PHE A 105 11.29 -3.37 10.85
C PHE A 105 11.99 -4.24 11.91
N ALA A 106 13.00 -5.03 11.49
CA ALA A 106 13.75 -5.91 12.37
C ALA A 106 14.61 -5.16 13.41
N THR A 107 15.07 -3.96 13.08
CA THR A 107 15.98 -3.15 13.92
C THR A 107 15.32 -1.89 14.45
N LEU A 108 14.03 -1.70 14.19
CA LEU A 108 13.30 -0.54 14.69
C LEU A 108 13.24 -0.57 16.22
N GLU A 109 13.51 0.57 16.82
CA GLU A 109 13.34 0.80 18.26
C GLU A 109 12.49 2.05 18.47
N LEU A 110 11.63 2.00 19.47
CA LEU A 110 10.82 3.15 19.91
C LEU A 110 10.99 3.34 21.42
N ASP A 111 11.09 4.58 21.85
CA ASP A 111 11.22 4.92 23.28
C ASP A 111 9.99 4.53 24.09
N ARG A 112 8.82 4.49 23.45
CA ARG A 112 7.54 4.16 24.08
C ARG A 112 6.56 3.55 23.06
N PRO A 113 5.67 2.67 23.54
CA PRO A 113 4.62 2.12 22.67
C PRO A 113 3.66 3.18 22.15
N VAL A 114 3.10 2.93 20.94
CA VAL A 114 2.11 3.77 20.28
C VAL A 114 0.68 3.29 20.54
N ASP A 115 -0.29 4.18 20.29
CA ASP A 115 -1.72 3.87 20.34
C ASP A 115 -2.21 3.09 19.14
N ALA A 116 -1.58 3.30 17.97
CA ALA A 116 -1.95 2.62 16.73
C ALA A 116 -0.73 2.30 15.88
N LEU A 117 -0.73 1.10 15.29
CA LEU A 117 0.16 0.64 14.23
C LEU A 117 -0.64 0.59 12.93
N VAL A 118 -0.16 1.25 11.90
CA VAL A 118 -0.82 1.24 10.59
C VAL A 118 0.15 0.87 9.48
N GLY A 119 -0.38 0.29 8.39
CA GLY A 119 0.37 0.03 7.17
C GLY A 119 -0.57 -0.13 5.98
N ARG A 120 -0.12 0.29 4.80
CA ARG A 120 -0.85 0.12 3.55
C ARG A 120 0.07 -0.36 2.45
N LEU A 121 -0.28 -1.52 1.83
CA LEU A 121 0.49 -2.14 0.76
C LEU A 121 1.94 -2.42 1.18
N VAL A 122 2.10 -3.07 2.32
CA VAL A 122 3.37 -3.40 2.95
C VAL A 122 3.53 -4.91 3.12
N LEU A 123 2.52 -5.57 3.67
CA LEU A 123 2.60 -6.99 4.02
C LEU A 123 2.76 -7.87 2.78
N MET A 124 2.20 -7.46 1.64
CA MET A 124 2.33 -8.16 0.36
C MET A 124 3.79 -8.31 -0.13
N TYR A 125 4.72 -7.49 0.36
CA TYR A 125 6.13 -7.52 -0.02
C TYR A 125 7.01 -8.29 0.96
N LEU A 126 6.45 -8.81 2.05
CA LEU A 126 7.18 -9.47 3.10
C LEU A 126 7.20 -10.98 2.88
N PRO A 127 8.34 -11.65 3.11
CA PRO A 127 8.45 -13.10 2.99
C PRO A 127 7.64 -13.83 4.07
N ASP A 128 7.50 -13.24 5.24
CA ASP A 128 6.68 -13.72 6.35
C ASP A 128 5.93 -12.54 6.99
N PRO A 129 4.73 -12.22 6.46
CA PRO A 129 3.95 -11.10 6.96
C PRO A 129 3.45 -11.31 8.39
N ALA A 130 3.15 -12.55 8.80
CA ALA A 130 2.64 -12.85 10.13
C ALA A 130 3.74 -12.69 11.19
N ALA A 131 4.94 -13.25 10.97
CA ALA A 131 6.06 -13.07 11.88
C ALA A 131 6.47 -11.59 11.98
N THR A 132 6.49 -10.87 10.85
CA THR A 132 6.82 -9.44 10.87
C THR A 132 5.76 -8.64 11.63
N LEU A 133 4.47 -8.91 11.40
CA LEU A 133 3.40 -8.26 12.15
C LEU A 133 3.50 -8.55 13.66
N GLY A 134 3.70 -9.83 14.03
CA GLY A 134 3.91 -10.24 15.43
C GLY A 134 5.08 -9.50 16.08
N HIS A 135 6.20 -9.33 15.36
CA HIS A 135 7.33 -8.54 15.83
C HIS A 135 6.96 -7.05 16.02
N LEU A 136 6.21 -6.45 15.12
CA LEU A 136 5.79 -5.06 15.20
C LEU A 136 4.79 -4.80 16.35
N LEU A 137 4.05 -5.81 16.80
CA LEU A 137 3.12 -5.68 17.93
C LEU A 137 3.81 -5.21 19.21
N ARG A 138 5.13 -5.44 19.39
CA ARG A 138 5.88 -4.96 20.56
C ARG A 138 5.81 -3.44 20.73
N PHE A 139 5.62 -2.71 19.63
CA PHE A 139 5.52 -1.25 19.61
C PHE A 139 4.13 -0.73 19.93
N VAL A 140 3.12 -1.59 19.95
CA VAL A 140 1.73 -1.22 20.24
C VAL A 140 1.45 -1.45 21.72
N ARG A 141 0.85 -0.46 22.39
CA ARG A 141 0.44 -0.66 23.78
C ARG A 141 -0.68 -1.69 23.91
N PRO A 142 -0.90 -2.30 25.08
CA PRO A 142 -2.08 -3.12 25.34
C PRO A 142 -3.38 -2.37 25.01
N GLY A 143 -4.30 -2.98 24.27
CA GLY A 143 -5.53 -2.38 23.78
C GLY A 143 -5.36 -1.38 22.63
N GLY A 144 -4.13 -1.17 22.13
CA GLY A 144 -3.84 -0.32 20.98
C GLY A 144 -4.35 -0.92 19.66
N LEU A 145 -4.51 -0.09 18.67
CA LEU A 145 -5.03 -0.46 17.35
C LEU A 145 -3.93 -1.02 16.46
N VAL A 146 -4.30 -2.00 15.63
CA VAL A 146 -3.47 -2.52 14.54
C VAL A 146 -4.33 -2.49 13.28
N ILE A 147 -3.91 -1.75 12.25
CA ILE A 147 -4.71 -1.47 11.06
C ILE A 147 -3.84 -1.68 9.83
N PHE A 148 -4.21 -2.63 8.97
CA PHE A 148 -3.53 -2.85 7.70
C PHE A 148 -4.52 -2.82 6.54
N GLN A 149 -4.04 -2.38 5.37
CA GLN A 149 -4.84 -2.31 4.16
C GLN A 149 -4.01 -2.83 2.98
N GLU A 150 -4.50 -3.87 2.31
CA GLU A 150 -3.79 -4.57 1.24
C GLU A 150 -4.67 -4.78 0.02
N MET A 151 -4.07 -4.97 -1.15
CA MET A 151 -4.78 -5.19 -2.41
C MET A 151 -5.29 -6.61 -2.54
N GLU A 152 -6.40 -6.73 -3.31
CA GLU A 152 -6.95 -7.99 -3.80
C GLU A 152 -6.94 -7.96 -5.34
N MET A 153 -5.80 -8.35 -5.92
CA MET A 153 -5.57 -8.24 -7.36
C MET A 153 -6.48 -9.15 -8.19
N SER A 154 -6.88 -10.32 -7.64
CA SER A 154 -7.79 -11.26 -8.30
C SER A 154 -9.15 -10.65 -8.63
N MET A 155 -9.56 -9.61 -7.91
CA MET A 155 -10.82 -8.91 -8.12
C MET A 155 -10.76 -7.79 -9.16
N ALA A 156 -9.57 -7.44 -9.66
CA ALA A 156 -9.41 -6.44 -10.71
C ALA A 156 -9.99 -6.94 -12.04
N ARG A 157 -10.91 -6.18 -12.62
CA ARG A 157 -11.58 -6.55 -13.86
C ARG A 157 -12.15 -5.38 -14.63
N SER A 158 -12.53 -5.60 -15.87
CA SER A 158 -13.35 -4.67 -16.67
C SER A 158 -14.72 -5.27 -16.98
N VAL A 159 -15.70 -4.39 -17.18
CA VAL A 159 -17.07 -4.78 -17.56
C VAL A 159 -17.57 -3.84 -18.66
N PRO A 160 -17.84 -4.34 -19.91
CA PRO A 160 -17.53 -5.70 -20.38
C PRO A 160 -16.03 -6.00 -20.39
N PRO A 161 -15.60 -7.24 -20.64
CA PRO A 161 -14.18 -7.59 -20.73
C PRO A 161 -13.43 -6.73 -21.75
N VAL A 162 -12.33 -6.10 -21.31
CA VAL A 162 -11.41 -5.28 -22.11
C VAL A 162 -10.07 -6.02 -22.18
N PRO A 163 -9.69 -6.60 -23.34
CA PRO A 163 -8.49 -7.43 -23.46
C PRO A 163 -7.20 -6.74 -23.01
N LEU A 164 -7.02 -5.47 -23.36
CA LEU A 164 -5.82 -4.73 -22.94
C LEU A 164 -5.74 -4.57 -21.41
N PHE A 165 -6.86 -4.30 -20.73
CA PHE A 165 -6.90 -4.23 -19.29
C PHE A 165 -6.55 -5.58 -18.63
N GLN A 166 -7.11 -6.68 -19.16
CA GLN A 166 -6.80 -8.03 -18.70
C GLN A 166 -5.31 -8.34 -18.87
N THR A 167 -4.74 -8.01 -20.03
CA THR A 167 -3.30 -8.19 -20.30
C THR A 167 -2.45 -7.40 -19.31
N CYS A 168 -2.78 -6.14 -19.03
CA CYS A 168 -2.05 -5.33 -18.05
C CYS A 168 -2.12 -5.95 -16.64
N ARG A 169 -3.31 -6.38 -16.21
CA ARG A 169 -3.48 -7.08 -14.94
C ARG A 169 -2.62 -8.35 -14.87
N ASP A 170 -2.65 -9.15 -15.92
CA ASP A 170 -1.92 -10.42 -15.96
C ASP A 170 -0.40 -10.18 -15.95
N TRP A 171 0.10 -9.15 -16.62
CA TRP A 171 1.51 -8.75 -16.53
C TRP A 171 1.91 -8.36 -15.10
N ILE A 172 1.09 -7.54 -14.43
CA ILE A 172 1.35 -7.11 -13.06
C ILE A 172 1.36 -8.32 -12.11
N CYS A 173 0.30 -9.14 -12.15
CA CYS A 173 0.19 -10.32 -11.30
C CYS A 173 1.33 -11.32 -11.51
N GLU A 174 1.66 -11.63 -12.77
CA GLU A 174 2.71 -12.58 -13.09
C GLU A 174 4.10 -12.06 -12.68
N THR A 175 4.33 -10.74 -12.81
CA THR A 175 5.58 -10.12 -12.36
C THR A 175 5.73 -10.23 -10.84
N PHE A 176 4.70 -9.90 -10.08
CA PHE A 176 4.71 -10.05 -8.63
C PHE A 176 4.87 -11.50 -8.20
N ARG A 177 4.12 -12.42 -8.80
CA ARG A 177 4.22 -13.85 -8.51
C ARG A 177 5.64 -14.41 -8.75
N ARG A 178 6.29 -14.05 -9.89
CA ARG A 178 7.67 -14.45 -10.18
C ARG A 178 8.69 -13.79 -9.26
N ALA A 179 8.38 -12.63 -8.76
CA ALA A 179 9.21 -11.92 -7.77
C ALA A 179 9.00 -12.42 -6.33
N GLY A 180 8.05 -13.34 -6.09
CA GLY A 180 7.79 -13.91 -4.77
C GLY A 180 6.89 -13.03 -3.88
N PHE A 181 6.12 -12.10 -4.47
CA PHE A 181 5.19 -11.23 -3.75
C PHE A 181 3.76 -11.76 -3.81
N GLU A 182 2.98 -11.47 -2.77
CA GLU A 182 1.58 -11.87 -2.67
C GLU A 182 0.66 -10.83 -3.34
N THR A 183 -0.12 -11.25 -4.32
CA THR A 183 -1.02 -10.37 -5.07
C THR A 183 -2.40 -10.24 -4.43
N ASP A 184 -2.80 -11.21 -3.61
CA ASP A 184 -4.09 -11.27 -2.94
C ASP A 184 -3.91 -11.23 -1.41
N MET A 185 -3.02 -10.32 -0.97
CA MET A 185 -2.73 -10.12 0.46
C MET A 185 -3.95 -9.62 1.22
N GLY A 186 -4.89 -8.98 0.54
CA GLY A 186 -6.15 -8.51 1.14
C GLY A 186 -6.90 -9.63 1.84
N SER A 187 -7.19 -10.73 1.15
CA SER A 187 -7.89 -11.88 1.75
C SER A 187 -7.01 -12.65 2.76
N ARG A 188 -5.68 -12.53 2.67
CA ARG A 188 -4.75 -13.12 3.62
C ARG A 188 -4.58 -12.34 4.91
N LEU A 189 -5.07 -11.11 5.00
CA LEU A 189 -5.01 -10.34 6.25
C LEU A 189 -5.65 -11.07 7.42
N PHE A 190 -6.75 -11.80 7.19
CA PHE A 190 -7.42 -12.55 8.25
C PHE A 190 -6.51 -13.59 8.93
N PRO A 191 -5.96 -14.59 8.22
CA PRO A 191 -5.04 -15.54 8.83
C PRO A 191 -3.75 -14.86 9.34
N THR A 192 -3.21 -13.85 8.64
CA THR A 192 -2.01 -13.12 9.06
C THR A 192 -2.18 -12.47 10.44
N PHE A 193 -3.33 -11.86 10.73
CA PHE A 193 -3.61 -11.28 12.04
C PHE A 193 -3.66 -12.34 13.13
N LEU A 194 -4.32 -13.48 12.89
CA LEU A 194 -4.41 -14.57 13.85
C LEU A 194 -3.04 -15.21 14.13
N GLU A 195 -2.27 -15.48 13.08
CA GLU A 195 -0.92 -16.05 13.18
C GLU A 195 0.06 -15.09 13.87
N ALA A 196 -0.13 -13.78 13.73
CA ALA A 196 0.64 -12.77 14.45
C ALA A 196 0.28 -12.65 15.94
N GLY A 197 -0.75 -13.37 16.40
CA GLY A 197 -1.19 -13.37 17.81
C GLY A 197 -2.23 -12.29 18.16
N LEU A 198 -2.87 -11.71 17.13
CA LEU A 198 -4.03 -10.81 17.33
C LEU A 198 -5.33 -11.62 17.40
N ASP A 199 -6.34 -11.03 18.02
CA ASP A 199 -7.70 -11.55 17.96
C ASP A 199 -8.27 -11.40 16.54
N ARG A 200 -9.44 -12.02 16.30
CA ARG A 200 -10.15 -11.94 15.04
C ARG A 200 -10.30 -10.48 14.58
N PRO A 201 -9.74 -10.11 13.41
CA PRO A 201 -9.88 -8.76 12.88
C PRO A 201 -11.31 -8.50 12.37
N GLU A 202 -11.76 -7.26 12.48
CA GLU A 202 -12.81 -6.74 11.62
C GLU A 202 -12.21 -6.40 10.27
N MET A 203 -12.98 -6.60 9.21
CA MET A 203 -12.50 -6.40 7.85
C MET A 203 -13.55 -5.73 6.96
N ILE A 204 -13.08 -4.94 6.00
CA ILE A 204 -13.91 -4.35 4.94
C ILE A 204 -13.19 -4.42 3.61
N LEU A 205 -13.92 -4.71 2.55
CA LEU A 205 -13.45 -4.59 1.17
C LEU A 205 -14.04 -3.32 0.57
N ASP A 206 -13.19 -2.48 -0.02
CA ASP A 206 -13.61 -1.22 -0.62
C ASP A 206 -12.85 -0.97 -1.93
N GLY A 207 -13.51 -0.35 -2.91
CA GLY A 207 -12.91 -0.15 -4.23
C GLY A 207 -13.68 0.87 -5.06
N ARG A 208 -13.09 1.19 -6.23
CA ARG A 208 -13.66 2.14 -7.17
C ARG A 208 -14.02 1.47 -8.47
N VAL A 209 -15.11 1.92 -9.06
CA VAL A 209 -15.52 1.60 -10.43
C VAL A 209 -15.27 2.86 -11.27
N GLU A 210 -14.42 2.74 -12.27
CA GLU A 210 -13.93 3.85 -13.07
C GLU A 210 -14.27 3.64 -14.55
N GLY A 211 -14.59 4.71 -15.26
CA GLY A 211 -14.93 4.64 -16.68
C GLY A 211 -15.05 6.02 -17.32
N GLY A 212 -15.36 6.04 -18.62
CA GLY A 212 -15.45 7.29 -19.36
C GLY A 212 -14.09 7.93 -19.67
N THR A 213 -14.13 9.06 -20.39
CA THR A 213 -12.92 9.80 -20.79
C THR A 213 -12.28 10.52 -19.58
N GLY A 214 -10.95 10.47 -19.49
CA GLY A 214 -10.20 11.17 -18.46
C GLY A 214 -10.20 10.51 -17.09
N SER A 215 -10.67 9.26 -16.96
CA SER A 215 -10.55 8.52 -15.70
C SER A 215 -9.09 8.31 -15.31
N PRO A 216 -8.70 8.58 -14.04
CA PRO A 216 -7.35 8.39 -13.57
C PRO A 216 -6.91 6.92 -13.54
N ALA A 217 -7.86 5.98 -13.60
CA ALA A 217 -7.58 4.55 -13.55
C ALA A 217 -6.64 4.09 -14.68
N TYR A 218 -6.80 4.63 -15.88
CA TYR A 218 -5.99 4.23 -17.03
C TYR A 218 -4.52 4.61 -16.83
N GLU A 219 -4.29 5.81 -16.34
CA GLU A 219 -2.94 6.28 -16.05
C GLU A 219 -2.32 5.54 -14.86
N ILE A 220 -3.08 5.23 -13.83
CA ILE A 220 -2.61 4.42 -12.69
C ILE A 220 -2.12 3.04 -13.17
N VAL A 221 -2.88 2.36 -14.03
CA VAL A 221 -2.47 1.08 -14.60
C VAL A 221 -1.21 1.24 -15.46
N ALA A 222 -1.17 2.25 -16.33
CA ALA A 222 -0.03 2.50 -17.21
C ALA A 222 1.26 2.82 -16.41
N GLN A 223 1.16 3.64 -15.38
CA GLN A 223 2.29 3.97 -14.50
C GLN A 223 2.76 2.76 -13.70
N THR A 224 1.84 1.91 -13.23
CA THR A 224 2.20 0.67 -12.53
C THR A 224 2.96 -0.27 -13.46
N VAL A 225 2.48 -0.47 -14.68
CA VAL A 225 3.18 -1.28 -15.70
C VAL A 225 4.54 -0.65 -16.04
N ARG A 226 4.63 0.67 -16.18
CA ARG A 226 5.88 1.40 -16.41
C ARG A 226 6.92 1.15 -15.32
N SER A 227 6.52 1.25 -14.06
CA SER A 227 7.42 1.02 -12.91
C SER A 227 7.88 -0.44 -12.83
N LEU A 228 7.03 -1.37 -13.24
CA LEU A 228 7.36 -2.80 -13.25
C LEU A 228 8.14 -3.25 -14.49
N LEU A 229 8.17 -2.46 -15.57
CA LEU A 229 8.72 -2.89 -16.86
C LEU A 229 10.16 -3.44 -16.79
N PRO A 230 11.11 -2.83 -16.05
CA PRO A 230 12.45 -3.39 -15.92
C PRO A 230 12.45 -4.78 -15.25
N MET A 231 11.51 -5.02 -14.32
CA MET A 231 11.36 -6.31 -13.67
C MET A 231 10.66 -7.32 -14.59
N MET A 232 9.64 -6.88 -15.33
CA MET A 232 8.94 -7.70 -16.33
C MET A 232 9.90 -8.27 -17.37
N GLU A 233 10.79 -7.42 -17.90
CA GLU A 233 11.82 -7.84 -18.86
C GLU A 233 12.82 -8.84 -18.24
N ARG A 234 13.34 -8.54 -17.04
CA ARG A 234 14.27 -9.41 -16.33
C ARG A 234 13.66 -10.78 -16.01
N LEU A 235 12.38 -10.83 -15.68
CA LEU A 235 11.65 -12.06 -15.34
C LEU A 235 11.02 -12.75 -16.57
N GLY A 236 11.17 -12.19 -17.77
CA GLY A 236 10.61 -12.76 -18.99
C GLY A 236 9.07 -12.77 -19.04
N VAL A 237 8.44 -11.77 -18.43
CA VAL A 237 6.97 -11.61 -18.44
C VAL A 237 6.51 -10.89 -19.72
N ALA A 238 7.11 -9.74 -20.03
CA ALA A 238 6.82 -8.99 -21.25
C ALA A 238 8.02 -8.12 -21.63
N ALA A 239 8.18 -7.86 -22.93
CA ALA A 239 9.20 -6.96 -23.46
C ALA A 239 8.63 -5.54 -23.64
N ALA A 240 9.47 -4.51 -23.53
CA ALA A 240 9.09 -3.11 -23.70
C ALA A 240 8.40 -2.84 -25.06
N THR A 241 8.84 -3.52 -26.14
CA THR A 241 8.25 -3.43 -27.47
C THR A 241 6.80 -3.92 -27.54
N ALA A 242 6.45 -4.91 -26.73
CA ALA A 242 5.07 -5.44 -26.64
C ALA A 242 4.18 -4.54 -25.75
N VAL A 243 4.75 -4.00 -24.70
CA VAL A 243 4.02 -3.17 -23.72
C VAL A 243 3.67 -1.80 -24.30
N GLN A 244 4.60 -1.15 -25.02
CA GLN A 244 4.43 0.21 -25.58
C GLN A 244 3.91 1.19 -24.52
N VAL A 245 4.63 1.26 -23.39
CA VAL A 245 4.15 1.87 -22.15
C VAL A 245 3.82 3.37 -22.28
N ASP A 246 4.44 4.10 -23.24
CA ASP A 246 4.21 5.53 -23.43
C ASP A 246 2.79 5.85 -23.96
N THR A 247 2.16 4.89 -24.63
CA THR A 247 0.79 5.02 -25.15
C THR A 247 -0.22 4.15 -24.39
N LEU A 248 0.22 3.43 -23.36
CA LEU A 248 -0.61 2.43 -22.71
C LEU A 248 -1.87 3.02 -22.07
N GLY A 249 -1.75 4.16 -21.38
CA GLY A 249 -2.89 4.84 -20.75
C GLY A 249 -3.94 5.26 -21.76
N SER A 250 -3.53 5.91 -22.86
CA SER A 250 -4.47 6.35 -23.93
C SER A 250 -5.09 5.17 -24.67
N ARG A 251 -4.36 4.07 -24.87
CA ARG A 251 -4.93 2.84 -25.48
C ARG A 251 -5.96 2.18 -24.56
N LEU A 252 -5.69 2.11 -23.25
CA LEU A 252 -6.65 1.61 -22.28
C LEU A 252 -7.92 2.45 -22.26
N GLU A 253 -7.79 3.78 -22.21
CA GLU A 253 -8.93 4.69 -22.28
C GLU A 253 -9.74 4.46 -23.55
N ALA A 254 -9.11 4.47 -24.72
CA ALA A 254 -9.78 4.28 -26.00
C ALA A 254 -10.52 2.95 -26.06
N GLU A 255 -9.92 1.85 -25.58
CA GLU A 255 -10.56 0.53 -25.63
C GLU A 255 -11.72 0.42 -24.62
N VAL A 256 -11.60 0.95 -23.41
CA VAL A 256 -12.67 0.95 -22.41
C VAL A 256 -13.84 1.80 -22.87
N VAL A 257 -13.57 3.03 -23.33
CA VAL A 257 -14.59 3.99 -23.79
C VAL A 257 -15.33 3.47 -25.02
N SER A 258 -14.60 2.92 -26.00
CA SER A 258 -15.24 2.37 -27.23
C SER A 258 -16.20 1.22 -26.96
N ARG A 259 -16.03 0.52 -25.82
CA ARG A 259 -16.90 -0.58 -25.38
C ARG A 259 -18.02 -0.12 -24.44
N GLY A 260 -18.10 1.17 -24.11
CA GLY A 260 -19.02 1.69 -23.09
C GLY A 260 -18.76 1.03 -21.72
N GLY A 261 -17.51 0.68 -21.45
CA GLY A 261 -17.12 -0.13 -20.32
C GLY A 261 -16.65 0.65 -19.10
N VAL A 262 -16.41 -0.11 -18.03
CA VAL A 262 -15.79 0.36 -16.79
C VAL A 262 -14.64 -0.58 -16.41
N VAL A 263 -13.71 -0.08 -15.64
CA VAL A 263 -12.66 -0.85 -14.97
C VAL A 263 -12.85 -0.79 -13.46
N ILE A 264 -12.60 -1.91 -12.82
CA ILE A 264 -12.51 -2.03 -11.36
C ILE A 264 -11.04 -2.30 -11.08
N LEU A 265 -10.34 -1.30 -10.53
CA LEU A 265 -8.96 -1.50 -10.09
C LEU A 265 -8.95 -2.43 -8.87
N PRO A 266 -7.81 -3.03 -8.51
CA PRO A 266 -7.74 -3.89 -7.35
C PRO A 266 -8.37 -3.20 -6.14
N PRO A 267 -9.44 -3.73 -5.55
CA PRO A 267 -9.98 -3.18 -4.33
C PRO A 267 -8.98 -3.37 -3.18
N LEU A 268 -9.14 -2.57 -2.15
CA LEU A 268 -8.38 -2.68 -0.93
C LEU A 268 -9.20 -3.40 0.13
N VAL A 269 -8.60 -4.37 0.79
CA VAL A 269 -9.13 -4.96 2.02
C VAL A 269 -8.46 -4.28 3.20
N GLY A 270 -9.24 -3.60 4.03
CA GLY A 270 -8.81 -3.09 5.32
C GLY A 270 -9.13 -4.09 6.41
N ALA A 271 -8.16 -4.37 7.29
CA ALA A 271 -8.33 -5.20 8.47
C ALA A 271 -7.84 -4.46 9.71
N TRP A 272 -8.56 -4.58 10.82
CA TRP A 272 -8.15 -3.99 12.09
C TRP A 272 -8.54 -4.86 13.28
N ALA A 273 -7.69 -4.83 14.29
CA ALA A 273 -7.89 -5.46 15.58
C ALA A 273 -7.26 -4.62 16.69
N ARG A 274 -7.55 -4.98 17.93
CA ARG A 274 -6.84 -4.43 19.09
C ARG A 274 -5.85 -5.47 19.60
N LYS A 275 -4.65 -4.99 19.94
CA LYS A 275 -3.70 -5.83 20.67
C LYS A 275 -4.30 -6.24 22.01
N SER A 276 -4.28 -7.53 22.29
CA SER A 276 -4.73 -8.09 23.57
C SER A 276 -3.96 -7.46 24.74
N ARG A 277 -4.56 -7.51 25.95
CA ARG A 277 -3.97 -6.96 27.18
C ARG A 277 -2.78 -7.78 27.69
#